data_c2dcfd97a8de304794ff962c3f3e4270
#
_entry.id   c2dcfd97a8de304794ff962c3f3e4270
#
_cell.length_a   1.000
_cell.length_b   1.000
_cell.length_c   1.000
_cell.angle_alpha   90.00
_cell.angle_beta   90.00
_cell.angle_gamma   90.00
#
_symmetry.space_group_name_H-M   'P 1'
#
loop_
_entity.id
_entity.type
_entity.pdbx_description
1 polymer ?
#
loop_
_entity_poly.entity_id
_entity_poly.type
_entity_poly.pdbx_seq_one_letter_code
_entity_poly.pdbx_strand_id
1 'polypeptide(L)'
;VALRLDPESYEVNKSAARLNFRQRAIEEAARHFEKATVLMETDFNSPLMLMTCYRALGNTADVLRVARVSLARAEKTLAQDQNNGAAMARGADALAALGERERAKDWVGRALLIDPDNMNMRYNFACTFITQLKDTNSALEMLGPVFARWNSGFIKHAKADPDLDLIRDDPRFKAMLAAAEARVAAEES
;
A
#
# COMPACT_ATOMS: atom_id res chain seq x y z
N VAL A 1 -0.48 13.23 -22.58
CA VAL A 1 -0.85 12.73 -23.93
C VAL A 1 -1.65 11.43 -23.82
N ALA A 2 -1.16 10.38 -23.12
CA ALA A 2 -1.82 9.06 -23.03
C ALA A 2 -3.28 9.14 -22.54
N LEU A 3 -3.56 9.90 -21.47
CA LEU A 3 -4.92 10.10 -20.94
C LEU A 3 -5.90 10.75 -21.93
N ARG A 4 -5.40 11.50 -22.91
CA ARG A 4 -6.23 12.09 -23.98
C ARG A 4 -6.56 11.10 -25.09
N LEU A 5 -5.67 10.11 -25.32
CA LEU A 5 -5.80 9.12 -26.36
C LEU A 5 -6.66 7.93 -25.91
N ASP A 6 -6.52 7.52 -24.66
CA ASP A 6 -7.28 6.40 -24.10
C ASP A 6 -7.64 6.64 -22.63
N PRO A 7 -8.69 7.44 -22.34
CA PRO A 7 -9.10 7.76 -20.97
C PRO A 7 -9.73 6.57 -20.23
N GLU A 8 -10.14 5.52 -20.95
CA GLU A 8 -10.75 4.30 -20.39
C GLU A 8 -9.73 3.16 -20.22
N SER A 9 -8.46 3.38 -20.54
CA SER A 9 -7.42 2.37 -20.32
C SER A 9 -7.06 2.25 -18.84
N TYR A 10 -7.12 1.02 -18.31
CA TYR A 10 -6.65 0.68 -16.98
C TYR A 10 -5.18 1.08 -16.76
N GLU A 11 -4.29 0.68 -17.68
CA GLU A 11 -2.86 0.95 -17.56
C GLU A 11 -2.54 2.45 -17.56
N VAL A 12 -3.24 3.22 -18.39
CA VAL A 12 -3.07 4.68 -18.47
C VAL A 12 -3.52 5.33 -17.16
N ASN A 13 -4.68 4.96 -16.63
CA ASN A 13 -5.17 5.50 -15.36
C ASN A 13 -4.27 5.09 -14.18
N LYS A 14 -3.85 3.81 -14.09
CA LYS A 14 -2.94 3.34 -13.05
C LYS A 14 -1.59 4.06 -13.08
N SER A 15 -1.03 4.30 -14.26
CA SER A 15 0.23 5.03 -14.42
C SER A 15 0.10 6.50 -14.03
N ALA A 16 -0.99 7.16 -14.44
CA ALA A 16 -1.29 8.54 -14.05
C ALA A 16 -1.49 8.66 -12.54
N ALA A 17 -2.23 7.73 -11.91
CA ALA A 17 -2.44 7.69 -10.48
C ALA A 17 -1.11 7.61 -9.70
N ARG A 18 -0.23 6.69 -10.13
CA ARG A 18 1.10 6.54 -9.50
C ARG A 18 1.99 7.78 -9.65
N LEU A 19 1.93 8.44 -10.80
CA LEU A 19 2.68 9.68 -11.02
C LEU A 19 2.19 10.78 -10.09
N ASN A 20 0.88 11.01 -10.04
CA ASN A 20 0.26 12.02 -9.19
C ASN A 20 0.51 11.73 -7.70
N PHE A 21 0.43 10.46 -7.28
CA PHE A 21 0.75 10.06 -5.91
C PHE A 21 2.18 10.42 -5.52
N ARG A 22 3.18 10.12 -6.37
CA ARG A 22 4.57 10.49 -6.13
C ARG A 22 4.82 11.99 -6.09
N GLN A 23 3.98 12.78 -6.78
CA GLN A 23 4.00 14.24 -6.76
C GLN A 23 3.19 14.82 -5.59
N ARG A 24 2.59 13.98 -4.75
CA ARG A 24 1.67 14.36 -3.67
C ARG A 24 0.40 15.10 -4.15
N ALA A 25 0.06 15.00 -5.40
CA ALA A 25 -1.22 15.43 -5.96
C ALA A 25 -2.29 14.37 -5.64
N ILE A 26 -2.69 14.29 -4.36
CA ILE A 26 -3.44 13.15 -3.80
C ILE A 26 -4.86 13.07 -4.37
N GLU A 27 -5.53 14.20 -4.58
CA GLU A 27 -6.88 14.24 -5.17
C GLU A 27 -6.88 13.70 -6.61
N GLU A 28 -5.90 14.12 -7.43
CA GLU A 28 -5.71 13.61 -8.78
C GLU A 28 -5.38 12.12 -8.78
N ALA A 29 -4.53 11.70 -7.86
CA ALA A 29 -4.19 10.28 -7.70
C ALA A 29 -5.43 9.45 -7.36
N ALA A 30 -6.27 9.93 -6.42
CA ALA A 30 -7.51 9.26 -6.03
C ALA A 30 -8.46 9.09 -7.23
N ARG A 31 -8.69 10.14 -8.02
CA ARG A 31 -9.55 10.06 -9.23
C ARG A 31 -9.10 8.98 -10.21
N HIS A 32 -7.80 8.89 -10.45
CA HIS A 32 -7.26 7.90 -11.38
C HIS A 32 -7.23 6.49 -10.78
N PHE A 33 -6.95 6.33 -9.48
CA PHE A 33 -7.06 5.02 -8.80
C PHE A 33 -8.51 4.55 -8.72
N GLU A 34 -9.50 5.43 -8.50
CA GLU A 34 -10.92 5.09 -8.55
C GLU A 34 -11.27 4.46 -9.91
N LYS A 35 -10.88 5.11 -11.00
CA LYS A 35 -11.11 4.63 -12.36
C LYS A 35 -10.41 3.29 -12.62
N ALA A 36 -9.15 3.16 -12.25
CA ALA A 36 -8.41 1.91 -12.37
C ALA A 36 -9.07 0.77 -11.56
N THR A 37 -9.60 1.07 -10.37
CA THR A 37 -10.30 0.09 -9.53
C THR A 37 -11.57 -0.45 -10.21
N VAL A 38 -12.30 0.39 -10.92
CA VAL A 38 -13.51 -0.02 -11.67
C VAL A 38 -13.15 -0.82 -12.92
N LEU A 39 -12.10 -0.41 -13.63
CA LEU A 39 -11.71 -1.02 -14.91
C LEU A 39 -11.08 -2.42 -14.76
N MET A 40 -10.53 -2.76 -13.59
CA MET A 40 -9.83 -4.04 -13.38
C MET A 40 -10.18 -4.66 -12.02
N GLU A 41 -11.10 -5.63 -12.02
CA GLU A 41 -11.51 -6.31 -10.78
C GLU A 41 -10.41 -7.16 -10.13
N THR A 42 -9.49 -7.67 -10.93
CA THR A 42 -8.37 -8.52 -10.45
C THR A 42 -7.19 -7.71 -9.92
N ASP A 43 -7.20 -6.39 -10.05
CA ASP A 43 -6.17 -5.54 -9.46
C ASP A 43 -6.48 -5.25 -7.99
N PHE A 44 -5.66 -5.79 -7.10
CA PHE A 44 -5.72 -5.50 -5.66
C PHE A 44 -4.95 -4.24 -5.28
N ASN A 45 -4.08 -3.72 -6.14
CA ASN A 45 -3.22 -2.60 -5.79
C ASN A 45 -3.93 -1.25 -5.92
N SER A 46 -4.76 -1.06 -6.94
CA SER A 46 -5.50 0.22 -7.12
C SER A 46 -6.46 0.50 -5.96
N PRO A 47 -7.28 -0.46 -5.47
CA PRO A 47 -8.10 -0.23 -4.28
C PRO A 47 -7.28 0.13 -3.02
N LEU A 48 -6.13 -0.52 -2.80
CA LEU A 48 -5.24 -0.22 -1.68
C LEU A 48 -4.74 1.23 -1.75
N MET A 49 -4.17 1.63 -2.89
CA MET A 49 -3.66 2.98 -3.10
C MET A 49 -4.77 4.03 -3.03
N LEU A 50 -5.98 3.69 -3.45
CA LEU A 50 -7.15 4.54 -3.33
C LEU A 50 -7.54 4.77 -1.86
N MET A 51 -7.53 3.72 -1.04
CA MET A 51 -7.75 3.88 0.41
C MET A 51 -6.69 4.78 1.04
N THR A 52 -5.42 4.65 0.66
CA THR A 52 -4.34 5.54 1.11
C THR A 52 -4.62 7.00 0.73
N CYS A 53 -5.03 7.25 -0.51
CA CYS A 53 -5.39 8.61 -0.94
C CYS A 53 -6.57 9.16 -0.12
N TYR A 54 -7.64 8.40 0.05
CA TYR A 54 -8.80 8.85 0.81
C TYR A 54 -8.51 9.06 2.30
N ARG A 55 -7.61 8.25 2.90
CA ARG A 55 -7.12 8.52 4.27
C ARG A 55 -6.41 9.87 4.35
N ALA A 56 -5.51 10.13 3.41
CA ALA A 56 -4.77 11.39 3.36
C ALA A 56 -5.69 12.61 3.17
N LEU A 57 -6.81 12.44 2.47
CA LEU A 57 -7.85 13.47 2.27
C LEU A 57 -8.86 13.57 3.43
N GLY A 58 -8.75 12.71 4.44
CA GLY A 58 -9.71 12.67 5.56
C GLY A 58 -11.09 12.11 5.20
N ASN A 59 -11.25 11.50 4.04
CA ASN A 59 -12.52 10.96 3.54
C ASN A 59 -12.77 9.53 4.05
N THR A 60 -13.17 9.42 5.32
CA THR A 60 -13.42 8.14 5.99
C THR A 60 -14.53 7.31 5.32
N ALA A 61 -15.57 7.97 4.80
CA ALA A 61 -16.70 7.27 4.17
C ALA A 61 -16.24 6.49 2.93
N ASP A 62 -15.42 7.10 2.08
CA ASP A 62 -14.87 6.44 0.90
C ASP A 62 -13.80 5.40 1.24
N VAL A 63 -13.00 5.60 2.29
CA VAL A 63 -12.10 4.54 2.80
C VAL A 63 -12.90 3.29 3.12
N LEU A 64 -13.99 3.39 3.89
CA LEU A 64 -14.83 2.24 4.26
C LEU A 64 -15.53 1.61 3.04
N ARG A 65 -15.96 2.41 2.07
CA ARG A 65 -16.56 1.94 0.83
C ARG A 65 -15.56 1.08 0.04
N VAL A 66 -14.37 1.60 -0.18
CA VAL A 66 -13.31 0.91 -0.95
C VAL A 66 -12.79 -0.31 -0.19
N ALA A 67 -12.69 -0.25 1.14
CA ALA A 67 -12.30 -1.38 1.97
C ALA A 67 -13.27 -2.57 1.80
N ARG A 68 -14.59 -2.34 1.76
CA ARG A 68 -15.56 -3.42 1.50
C ARG A 68 -15.37 -4.05 0.12
N VAL A 69 -15.11 -3.24 -0.90
CA VAL A 69 -14.81 -3.74 -2.26
C VAL A 69 -13.53 -4.57 -2.27
N SER A 70 -12.47 -4.08 -1.61
CA SER A 70 -11.18 -4.78 -1.52
C SER A 70 -11.31 -6.10 -0.77
N LEU A 71 -12.03 -6.12 0.36
CA LEU A 71 -12.27 -7.33 1.15
C LEU A 71 -13.05 -8.38 0.34
N ALA A 72 -14.15 -7.98 -0.31
CA ALA A 72 -14.95 -8.90 -1.11
C ALA A 72 -14.14 -9.54 -2.26
N ARG A 73 -13.25 -8.78 -2.91
CA ARG A 73 -12.34 -9.30 -3.93
C ARG A 73 -11.34 -10.30 -3.35
N ALA A 74 -10.76 -9.97 -2.20
CA ALA A 74 -9.81 -10.85 -1.50
C ALA A 74 -10.49 -12.17 -1.07
N GLU A 75 -11.66 -12.11 -0.45
CA GLU A 75 -12.43 -13.29 -0.03
C GLU A 75 -12.84 -14.16 -1.23
N LYS A 76 -13.26 -13.56 -2.35
CA LYS A 76 -13.56 -14.29 -3.60
C LYS A 76 -12.33 -15.05 -4.12
N THR A 77 -11.15 -14.43 -4.07
CA THR A 77 -9.90 -15.08 -4.49
C THR A 77 -9.50 -16.19 -3.53
N LEU A 78 -9.61 -15.97 -2.22
CA LEU A 78 -9.26 -16.95 -1.19
C LEU A 78 -10.22 -18.15 -1.17
N ALA A 79 -11.47 -17.99 -1.63
CA ALA A 79 -12.38 -19.11 -1.83
C ALA A 79 -11.91 -20.08 -2.92
N GLN A 80 -11.11 -19.61 -3.88
CA GLN A 80 -10.54 -20.41 -4.97
C GLN A 80 -9.13 -20.91 -4.64
N ASP A 81 -8.34 -20.09 -3.97
CA ASP A 81 -6.96 -20.34 -3.56
C ASP A 81 -6.70 -19.80 -2.14
N GLN A 82 -6.87 -20.68 -1.16
CA GLN A 82 -6.72 -20.34 0.27
C GLN A 82 -5.29 -19.91 0.66
N ASN A 83 -4.30 -20.20 -0.17
CA ASN A 83 -2.91 -19.84 0.05
C ASN A 83 -2.46 -18.62 -0.77
N ASN A 84 -3.39 -17.84 -1.29
CA ASN A 84 -3.08 -16.62 -2.03
C ASN A 84 -2.63 -15.51 -1.08
N GLY A 85 -1.31 -15.41 -0.84
CA GLY A 85 -0.72 -14.43 0.05
C GLY A 85 -1.00 -12.99 -0.36
N ALA A 86 -1.09 -12.70 -1.67
CA ALA A 86 -1.42 -11.37 -2.16
C ALA A 86 -2.86 -10.96 -1.81
N ALA A 87 -3.82 -11.87 -1.97
CA ALA A 87 -5.21 -11.64 -1.58
C ALA A 87 -5.34 -11.46 -0.06
N MET A 88 -4.65 -12.28 0.74
CA MET A 88 -4.61 -12.12 2.20
C MET A 88 -4.06 -10.76 2.61
N ALA A 89 -2.96 -10.34 1.99
CA ALA A 89 -2.32 -9.06 2.31
C ALA A 89 -3.27 -7.88 2.06
N ARG A 90 -3.97 -7.87 0.95
CA ARG A 90 -4.91 -6.78 0.61
C ARG A 90 -6.18 -6.84 1.44
N GLY A 91 -6.65 -8.04 1.74
CA GLY A 91 -7.78 -8.24 2.64
C GLY A 91 -7.45 -7.83 4.07
N ALA A 92 -6.23 -8.03 4.55
CA ALA A 92 -5.79 -7.60 5.88
C ALA A 92 -5.87 -6.07 6.05
N ASP A 93 -5.42 -5.28 5.06
CA ASP A 93 -5.57 -3.82 5.09
C ASP A 93 -7.05 -3.40 5.09
N ALA A 94 -7.85 -4.05 4.26
CA ALA A 94 -9.30 -3.80 4.22
C ALA A 94 -9.99 -4.13 5.55
N LEU A 95 -9.68 -5.27 6.16
CA LEU A 95 -10.18 -5.67 7.48
C LEU A 95 -9.79 -4.67 8.56
N ALA A 96 -8.54 -4.21 8.55
CA ALA A 96 -8.07 -3.21 9.50
C ALA A 96 -8.83 -1.89 9.33
N ALA A 97 -9.06 -1.43 8.09
CA ALA A 97 -9.83 -0.23 7.78
C ALA A 97 -11.29 -0.34 8.24
N LEU A 98 -11.87 -1.54 8.17
CA LEU A 98 -13.24 -1.84 8.65
C LEU A 98 -13.32 -2.04 10.18
N GLY A 99 -12.21 -1.99 10.89
CA GLY A 99 -12.15 -2.18 12.34
C GLY A 99 -12.04 -3.64 12.80
N GLU A 100 -11.94 -4.59 11.89
CA GLU A 100 -11.80 -6.03 12.18
C GLU A 100 -10.35 -6.40 12.52
N ARG A 101 -9.82 -5.79 13.58
CA ARG A 101 -8.38 -5.78 13.93
C ARG A 101 -7.78 -7.19 14.11
N GLU A 102 -8.46 -8.10 14.78
CA GLU A 102 -7.94 -9.44 15.05
C GLU A 102 -7.89 -10.29 13.77
N ARG A 103 -8.93 -10.19 12.92
CA ARG A 103 -8.90 -10.84 11.60
C ARG A 103 -7.79 -10.26 10.72
N ALA A 104 -7.58 -8.94 10.76
CA ALA A 104 -6.49 -8.30 10.02
C ALA A 104 -5.12 -8.85 10.44
N LYS A 105 -4.86 -8.97 11.74
CA LYS A 105 -3.60 -9.53 12.28
C LYS A 105 -3.42 -11.01 11.91
N ASP A 106 -4.48 -11.82 11.99
CA ASP A 106 -4.44 -13.22 11.55
C ASP A 106 -4.04 -13.32 10.06
N TRP A 107 -4.68 -12.53 9.20
CA TRP A 107 -4.36 -12.53 7.77
C TRP A 107 -2.94 -12.01 7.48
N VAL A 108 -2.44 -11.02 8.23
CA VAL A 108 -1.03 -10.58 8.16
C VAL A 108 -0.10 -11.75 8.48
N GLY A 109 -0.33 -12.44 9.61
CA GLY A 109 0.51 -13.57 10.03
C GLY A 109 0.53 -14.69 9.01
N ARG A 110 -0.64 -15.08 8.49
CA ARG A 110 -0.76 -16.13 7.46
C ARG A 110 -0.09 -15.74 6.15
N ALA A 111 -0.27 -14.51 5.69
CA ALA A 111 0.37 -14.03 4.46
C ALA A 111 1.91 -14.03 4.57
N LEU A 112 2.46 -13.66 5.73
CA LEU A 112 3.90 -13.70 5.98
C LEU A 112 4.47 -15.13 6.07
N LEU A 113 3.65 -16.10 6.48
CA LEU A 113 4.06 -17.53 6.44
C LEU A 113 4.10 -18.07 5.02
N ILE A 114 3.21 -17.59 4.14
CA ILE A 114 3.14 -18.03 2.73
C ILE A 114 4.30 -17.42 1.93
N ASP A 115 4.56 -16.13 2.10
CA ASP A 115 5.57 -15.39 1.32
C ASP A 115 6.37 -14.43 2.22
N PRO A 116 7.30 -14.98 3.05
CA PRO A 116 8.03 -14.19 4.05
C PRO A 116 8.98 -13.15 3.45
N ASP A 117 9.43 -13.35 2.22
CA ASP A 117 10.38 -12.49 1.52
C ASP A 117 9.73 -11.43 0.62
N ASN A 118 8.41 -11.30 0.64
CA ASN A 118 7.69 -10.30 -0.14
C ASN A 118 7.79 -8.90 0.49
N MET A 119 8.77 -8.14 0.02
CA MET A 119 9.05 -6.80 0.55
C MET A 119 7.89 -5.81 0.30
N ASN A 120 7.17 -5.93 -0.82
CA ASN A 120 5.99 -5.11 -1.09
C ASN A 120 4.87 -5.39 -0.09
N MET A 121 4.66 -6.66 0.23
CA MET A 121 3.67 -7.08 1.22
C MET A 121 4.04 -6.57 2.62
N ARG A 122 5.30 -6.71 3.04
CA ARG A 122 5.79 -6.17 4.32
C ARG A 122 5.61 -4.66 4.42
N TYR A 123 5.90 -3.93 3.35
CA TYR A 123 5.68 -2.48 3.32
C TYR A 123 4.20 -2.12 3.54
N ASN A 124 3.30 -2.79 2.81
CA ASN A 124 1.86 -2.54 2.98
C ASN A 124 1.38 -2.88 4.38
N PHE A 125 1.88 -3.95 4.99
CA PHE A 125 1.56 -4.26 6.39
C PHE A 125 2.10 -3.19 7.35
N ALA A 126 3.29 -2.65 7.10
CA ALA A 126 3.79 -1.53 7.89
C ALA A 126 2.82 -0.33 7.83
N CYS A 127 2.35 0.04 6.63
CA CYS A 127 1.34 1.09 6.47
C CYS A 127 0.05 0.77 7.23
N THR A 128 -0.43 -0.48 7.17
CA THR A 128 -1.61 -0.94 7.92
C THR A 128 -1.39 -0.84 9.44
N PHE A 129 -0.23 -1.26 9.94
CA PHE A 129 0.13 -1.14 11.36
C PHE A 129 0.16 0.32 11.82
N ILE A 130 0.72 1.22 11.02
CA ILE A 130 0.79 2.66 11.33
C ILE A 130 -0.61 3.27 11.34
N THR A 131 -1.34 3.13 10.24
CA THR A 131 -2.54 3.92 9.98
C THR A 131 -3.79 3.37 10.66
N GLN A 132 -3.93 2.04 10.74
CA GLN A 132 -5.14 1.37 11.20
C GLN A 132 -4.96 0.71 12.57
N LEU A 133 -3.89 -0.04 12.76
CA LEU A 133 -3.66 -0.81 13.99
C LEU A 133 -2.96 0.02 15.07
N LYS A 134 -2.36 1.18 14.72
CA LYS A 134 -1.66 2.09 15.65
C LYS A 134 -0.53 1.38 16.41
N ASP A 135 0.21 0.53 15.72
CA ASP A 135 1.34 -0.24 16.25
C ASP A 135 2.62 0.11 15.49
N THR A 136 3.28 1.17 15.94
CA THR A 136 4.52 1.66 15.33
C THR A 136 5.67 0.65 15.46
N ASN A 137 5.72 -0.15 16.51
CA ASN A 137 6.81 -1.10 16.69
C ASN A 137 6.73 -2.22 15.64
N SER A 138 5.58 -2.86 15.50
CA SER A 138 5.36 -3.86 14.45
C SER A 138 5.58 -3.28 13.04
N ALA A 139 5.18 -2.02 12.81
CA ALA A 139 5.43 -1.34 11.54
C ALA A 139 6.93 -1.22 11.23
N LEU A 140 7.74 -0.78 12.20
CA LEU A 140 9.18 -0.62 12.02
C LEU A 140 9.90 -1.97 11.83
N GLU A 141 9.44 -3.04 12.51
CA GLU A 141 9.91 -4.40 12.28
C GLU A 141 9.65 -4.87 10.83
N MET A 142 8.48 -4.52 10.27
CA MET A 142 8.18 -4.81 8.87
C MET A 142 9.06 -4.00 7.90
N LEU A 143 9.32 -2.72 8.21
CA LEU A 143 10.09 -1.81 7.33
C LEU A 143 11.58 -2.13 7.30
N GLY A 144 12.18 -2.66 8.35
CA GLY A 144 13.61 -2.95 8.40
C GLY A 144 14.12 -3.76 7.20
N PRO A 145 13.62 -4.98 6.95
CA PRO A 145 14.00 -5.79 5.79
C PRO A 145 13.68 -5.12 4.44
N VAL A 146 12.62 -4.30 4.40
CA VAL A 146 12.20 -3.58 3.20
C VAL A 146 13.24 -2.55 2.79
N PHE A 147 13.61 -1.65 3.69
CA PHE A 147 14.61 -0.62 3.43
C PHE A 147 16.02 -1.18 3.18
N ALA A 148 16.33 -2.34 3.76
CA ALA A 148 17.60 -3.02 3.49
C ALA A 148 17.74 -3.55 2.05
N ARG A 149 16.62 -3.76 1.33
CA ARG A 149 16.62 -4.41 0.00
C ARG A 149 16.07 -3.52 -1.14
N TRP A 150 15.36 -2.44 -0.84
CA TRP A 150 14.67 -1.64 -1.84
C TRP A 150 15.57 -0.69 -2.63
N ASN A 151 15.25 -0.49 -3.92
CA ASN A 151 15.94 0.41 -4.83
C ASN A 151 15.48 1.88 -4.69
N SER A 152 16.14 2.78 -5.42
CA SER A 152 15.87 4.23 -5.39
C SER A 152 14.41 4.59 -5.71
N GLY A 153 13.77 3.86 -6.61
CA GLY A 153 12.38 4.11 -7.00
C GLY A 153 11.40 3.87 -5.86
N PHE A 154 11.60 2.81 -5.08
CA PHE A 154 10.77 2.52 -3.90
C PHE A 154 11.06 3.46 -2.73
N ILE A 155 12.32 3.89 -2.54
CA ILE A 155 12.66 4.90 -1.54
C ILE A 155 11.94 6.22 -1.85
N LYS A 156 11.91 6.64 -3.13
CA LYS A 156 11.14 7.82 -3.57
C LYS A 156 9.65 7.66 -3.31
N HIS A 157 9.09 6.46 -3.52
CA HIS A 157 7.70 6.16 -3.18
C HIS A 157 7.44 6.32 -1.68
N ALA A 158 8.25 5.68 -0.82
CA ALA A 158 8.11 5.78 0.63
C ALA A 158 8.21 7.23 1.15
N LYS A 159 9.09 8.05 0.56
CA LYS A 159 9.19 9.48 0.90
C LYS A 159 7.93 10.28 0.55
N ALA A 160 7.19 9.86 -0.47
CA ALA A 160 5.94 10.50 -0.89
C ALA A 160 4.69 9.93 -0.22
N ASP A 161 4.79 8.76 0.41
CA ASP A 161 3.64 8.05 0.96
C ASP A 161 3.10 8.72 2.23
N PRO A 162 1.85 9.22 2.21
CA PRO A 162 1.24 9.85 3.38
C PRO A 162 0.97 8.88 4.53
N ASP A 163 0.86 7.56 4.28
CA ASP A 163 0.68 6.58 5.35
C ASP A 163 1.88 6.53 6.31
N LEU A 164 3.07 6.97 5.85
CA LEU A 164 4.28 7.07 6.68
C LEU A 164 4.43 8.41 7.42
N ASP A 165 3.58 9.40 7.16
CA ASP A 165 3.70 10.74 7.77
C ASP A 165 3.65 10.67 9.31
N LEU A 166 2.92 9.70 9.88
CA LEU A 166 2.81 9.51 11.33
C LEU A 166 4.12 9.05 12.01
N ILE A 167 5.06 8.50 11.25
CA ILE A 167 6.34 7.99 11.79
C ILE A 167 7.56 8.71 11.21
N ARG A 168 7.38 9.75 10.38
CA ARG A 168 8.49 10.48 9.75
C ARG A 168 9.47 11.04 10.74
N ASP A 169 9.01 11.40 11.94
CA ASP A 169 9.85 11.96 12.99
C ASP A 169 10.41 10.91 13.97
N ASP A 170 10.02 9.63 13.85
CA ASP A 170 10.61 8.55 14.64
C ASP A 170 12.10 8.38 14.27
N PRO A 171 13.03 8.44 15.25
CA PRO A 171 14.46 8.35 14.99
C PRO A 171 14.88 7.02 14.34
N ARG A 172 14.16 5.93 14.63
CA ARG A 172 14.40 4.61 14.04
C ARG A 172 14.03 4.60 12.55
N PHE A 173 12.90 5.23 12.19
CA PHE A 173 12.50 5.38 10.80
C PHE A 173 13.49 6.25 10.02
N LYS A 174 13.91 7.39 10.59
CA LYS A 174 14.93 8.27 9.99
C LYS A 174 16.25 7.53 9.73
N ALA A 175 16.69 6.74 10.71
CA ALA A 175 17.91 5.94 10.58
C ALA A 175 17.80 4.87 9.47
N MET A 176 16.67 4.17 9.39
CA MET A 176 16.42 3.17 8.32
C MET A 176 16.42 3.80 6.94
N LEU A 177 15.76 4.95 6.80
CA LEU A 177 15.67 5.68 5.52
C LEU A 177 17.04 6.18 5.08
N ALA A 178 17.81 6.80 5.99
CA ALA A 178 19.16 7.31 5.71
C ALA A 178 20.12 6.16 5.31
N ALA A 179 20.06 5.02 5.99
CA ALA A 179 20.87 3.85 5.65
C ALA A 179 20.52 3.29 4.25
N ALA A 180 19.23 3.26 3.90
CA ALA A 180 18.79 2.83 2.57
C ALA A 180 19.24 3.79 1.47
N GLU A 181 19.17 5.10 1.69
CA GLU A 181 19.64 6.13 0.76
C GLU A 181 21.17 6.02 0.54
N ALA A 182 21.94 5.85 1.61
CA ALA A 182 23.40 5.68 1.52
C ALA A 182 23.78 4.42 0.75
N ARG A 183 23.09 3.29 0.99
CA ARG A 183 23.31 2.04 0.24
C ARG A 183 23.05 2.23 -1.25
N VAL A 184 21.90 2.79 -1.61
CA VAL A 184 21.54 3.00 -3.02
C VAL A 184 22.51 3.96 -3.72
N ALA A 185 22.93 5.03 -3.06
CA ALA A 185 23.93 5.95 -3.61
C ALA A 185 25.29 5.26 -3.89
N ALA A 186 25.67 4.28 -3.04
CA ALA A 186 26.88 3.51 -3.25
C ALA A 186 26.75 2.47 -4.39
N GLU A 187 25.55 1.96 -4.66
CA GLU A 187 25.28 1.01 -5.76
C GLU A 187 25.19 1.72 -7.13
N GLU A 188 24.86 3.01 -7.16
CA GLU A 188 24.74 3.84 -8.38
C GLU A 188 26.04 4.57 -8.76
N SER A 189 27.11 4.45 -7.94
CA SER A 189 28.44 5.10 -8.13
C SER A 189 29.40 4.19 -8.84
#